data_8206d73562c712284e1be6a5ef34b07c
#
_entry.id   8206d73562c712284e1be6a5ef34b07c
#
_cell.length_a   1.000
_cell.length_b   1.000
_cell.length_c   1.000
_cell.angle_alpha   90.00
_cell.angle_beta   90.00
_cell.angle_gamma   90.00
#
_symmetry.space_group_name_H-M   'P 1'
#
loop_
_entity.id
_entity.type
_entity.pdbx_description
1 polymer ?
#
loop_
_entity_poly.entity_id
_entity_poly.type
_entity_poly.pdbx_seq_one_letter_code
_entity_poly.pdbx_strand_id
1 'polypeptide(L)'
;MIKKIVLILVAGLIAIEASAQAPDTTSTVVGRKLNFEVPIFGITKRDLKPTWSIVTFDEISGGFNYLIGVPGHLKPSGWYGDLSIIALRYRPWRDGNVFSAGLLGGVNVNRLQKGYSFGDDGSIVSTPAMWDNAKSIYSDNHVGLQIGYIREFGDWKAGAFVIPAFGTTSLRNEYSIQGISGIKRQDNLNTNNGFRLGFKAGVWYQDIGVSIGYNPVIGKNSGQVPIYNSLQIGVSVRY
;
A
#
# COMPACT_ATOMS: atom_id res chain seq x y z
N MET A 1 -17.26 -0.89 4.77
CA MET A 1 -16.67 -0.38 3.52
C MET A 1 -15.43 -1.17 3.12
N ILE A 2 -14.47 -1.38 3.99
CA ILE A 2 -13.25 -2.19 3.73
C ILE A 2 -13.59 -3.58 3.19
N LYS A 3 -14.58 -4.28 3.77
CA LYS A 3 -15.07 -5.58 3.25
C LYS A 3 -15.57 -5.49 1.81
N LYS A 4 -16.20 -4.36 1.43
CA LYS A 4 -16.68 -4.15 0.05
C LYS A 4 -15.54 -3.85 -0.92
N ILE A 5 -14.51 -3.11 -0.47
CA ILE A 5 -13.32 -2.82 -1.28
C ILE A 5 -12.49 -4.09 -1.50
N VAL A 6 -12.27 -4.87 -0.45
CA VAL A 6 -11.59 -6.17 -0.55
C VAL A 6 -12.41 -7.14 -1.41
N LEU A 7 -13.74 -7.15 -1.29
CA LEU A 7 -14.62 -7.99 -2.12
C LEU A 7 -14.57 -7.55 -3.59
N ILE A 8 -14.53 -6.25 -3.88
CA ILE A 8 -14.41 -5.72 -5.24
C ILE A 8 -13.03 -6.04 -5.83
N LEU A 9 -11.95 -5.95 -5.04
CA LEU A 9 -10.61 -6.35 -5.46
C LEU A 9 -10.53 -7.86 -5.71
N VAL A 10 -11.10 -8.68 -4.82
CA VAL A 10 -11.14 -10.13 -4.99
C VAL A 10 -12.09 -10.55 -6.12
N ALA A 11 -13.24 -9.90 -6.27
CA ALA A 11 -14.17 -10.16 -7.39
C ALA A 11 -13.56 -9.69 -8.72
N GLY A 12 -12.82 -8.61 -8.73
CA GLY A 12 -12.03 -8.16 -9.88
C GLY A 12 -10.95 -9.17 -10.28
N LEU A 13 -10.26 -9.73 -9.32
CA LEU A 13 -9.28 -10.81 -9.52
C LEU A 13 -9.94 -12.07 -10.13
N ILE A 14 -11.07 -12.50 -9.57
CA ILE A 14 -11.82 -13.68 -10.04
C ILE A 14 -12.42 -13.44 -11.44
N ALA A 15 -12.89 -12.23 -11.73
CA ALA A 15 -13.42 -11.89 -13.04
C ALA A 15 -12.33 -11.85 -14.14
N ILE A 16 -11.09 -11.49 -13.77
CA ILE A 16 -9.94 -11.53 -14.68
C ILE A 16 -9.54 -12.99 -14.96
N GLU A 17 -9.59 -13.88 -13.98
CA GLU A 17 -9.35 -15.31 -14.18
C GLU A 17 -10.48 -15.98 -14.99
N ALA A 18 -11.73 -15.62 -14.74
CA ALA A 18 -12.88 -16.19 -15.48
C ALA A 18 -12.93 -15.74 -16.95
N SER A 19 -12.45 -14.56 -17.29
CA SER A 19 -12.35 -14.11 -18.69
C SER A 19 -11.16 -14.72 -19.43
N ALA A 20 -10.25 -15.40 -18.73
CA ALA A 20 -9.13 -16.14 -19.34
C ALA A 20 -9.50 -17.55 -19.78
N GLN A 21 -10.72 -18.03 -19.52
CA GLN A 21 -11.19 -19.39 -19.85
C GLN A 21 -12.13 -19.48 -21.05
N ALA A 22 -12.08 -18.59 -22.03
CA ALA A 22 -12.74 -18.79 -23.30
C ALA A 22 -11.93 -19.76 -24.18
N PRO A 23 -12.56 -20.79 -24.79
CA PRO A 23 -11.81 -21.84 -25.48
C PRO A 23 -11.29 -21.38 -26.85
N ASP A 24 -10.13 -21.90 -27.19
CA ASP A 24 -9.45 -21.91 -28.48
C ASP A 24 -8.77 -20.60 -28.94
N THR A 25 -7.54 -20.49 -28.61
CA THR A 25 -6.35 -20.52 -29.47
C THR A 25 -5.12 -20.19 -28.63
N THR A 26 -4.13 -21.02 -28.70
CA THR A 26 -2.78 -20.92 -28.14
C THR A 26 -2.24 -19.49 -28.00
N SER A 27 -2.52 -18.86 -26.87
CA SER A 27 -1.72 -17.76 -26.33
C SER A 27 -1.88 -17.74 -24.82
N THR A 28 -0.86 -18.25 -24.15
CA THR A 28 -0.64 -18.05 -22.72
C THR A 28 -0.67 -16.56 -22.45
N VAL A 29 -1.78 -16.06 -21.87
CA VAL A 29 -1.88 -14.68 -21.39
C VAL A 29 -1.17 -14.60 -20.04
N VAL A 30 0.12 -14.82 -20.06
CA VAL A 30 1.04 -14.32 -19.05
C VAL A 30 1.29 -12.86 -19.42
N GLY A 31 0.74 -11.94 -18.67
CA GLY A 31 0.82 -10.49 -18.79
C GLY A 31 1.20 -9.96 -20.18
N ARG A 32 0.32 -9.29 -20.89
CA ARG A 32 0.65 -8.65 -22.19
C ARG A 32 1.86 -7.74 -22.00
N LYS A 33 3.04 -8.21 -22.37
CA LYS A 33 4.23 -7.37 -22.51
C LYS A 33 4.04 -6.53 -23.78
N LEU A 34 3.72 -5.27 -23.62
CA LEU A 34 3.86 -4.31 -24.70
C LEU A 34 5.33 -3.92 -24.76
N ASN A 35 6.06 -4.48 -25.71
CA ASN A 35 7.45 -4.14 -25.94
C ASN A 35 7.51 -2.99 -26.94
N PHE A 36 7.91 -1.81 -26.48
CA PHE A 36 8.26 -0.69 -27.36
C PHE A 36 9.78 -0.65 -27.50
N GLU A 37 10.29 -0.76 -28.72
CA GLU A 37 11.71 -0.55 -29.00
C GLU A 37 11.94 0.93 -29.25
N VAL A 38 12.67 1.59 -28.37
CA VAL A 38 13.09 2.99 -28.59
C VAL A 38 14.56 2.99 -29.02
N PRO A 39 14.89 3.40 -30.23
CA PRO A 39 16.27 3.51 -30.66
C PRO A 39 16.97 4.67 -29.92
N ILE A 40 18.04 4.37 -29.21
CA ILE A 40 18.90 5.40 -28.62
C ILE A 40 19.94 5.82 -29.68
N PHE A 41 19.91 7.08 -30.03
CA PHE A 41 20.85 7.67 -30.99
C PHE A 41 22.29 7.56 -30.44
N GLY A 42 23.17 6.88 -31.16
CA GLY A 42 24.62 7.10 -31.13
C GLY A 42 25.49 6.07 -30.41
N ILE A 43 24.99 4.95 -29.91
CA ILE A 43 25.84 3.90 -29.34
C ILE A 43 25.71 2.61 -30.13
N THR A 44 26.64 2.41 -31.04
CA THR A 44 26.84 1.15 -31.78
C THR A 44 27.48 0.09 -30.87
N LYS A 45 26.71 -0.54 -30.00
CA LYS A 45 27.02 -1.85 -29.41
C LYS A 45 25.84 -2.77 -29.59
N ARG A 46 26.11 -3.88 -30.17
CA ARG A 46 25.27 -4.85 -30.87
C ARG A 46 24.07 -5.45 -30.09
N ASP A 47 23.80 -5.17 -28.80
CA ASP A 47 22.79 -5.89 -28.03
C ASP A 47 22.06 -5.07 -26.95
N LEU A 48 22.01 -3.75 -27.05
CA LEU A 48 21.46 -2.88 -25.99
C LEU A 48 20.20 -2.16 -26.46
N LYS A 49 19.14 -2.92 -26.73
CA LYS A 49 17.83 -2.29 -26.95
C LYS A 49 17.14 -2.09 -25.61
N PRO A 50 16.81 -0.85 -25.23
CA PRO A 50 15.99 -0.61 -24.06
C PRO A 50 14.60 -1.23 -24.27
N THR A 51 14.06 -1.85 -23.24
CA THR A 51 12.75 -2.49 -23.30
C THR A 51 11.79 -1.86 -22.30
N TRP A 52 10.56 -1.63 -22.76
CA TRP A 52 9.44 -1.24 -21.91
C TRP A 52 8.52 -2.42 -21.70
N SER A 53 7.99 -2.57 -20.52
CA SER A 53 6.96 -3.56 -20.22
C SER A 53 5.93 -2.99 -19.25
N ILE A 54 4.67 -3.39 -19.41
CA ILE A 54 3.61 -3.10 -18.46
C ILE A 54 3.32 -4.38 -17.68
N VAL A 55 3.32 -4.28 -16.36
CA VAL A 55 3.01 -5.36 -15.45
C VAL A 55 1.70 -5.02 -14.76
N THR A 56 0.69 -5.89 -14.87
CA THR A 56 -0.64 -5.64 -14.30
C THR A 56 -0.62 -5.69 -12.78
N PHE A 57 0.07 -6.68 -12.21
CA PHE A 57 0.32 -6.78 -10.77
C PHE A 57 1.82 -6.66 -10.55
N ASP A 58 2.24 -5.58 -9.91
CA ASP A 58 3.65 -5.32 -9.66
C ASP A 58 4.09 -5.87 -8.32
N GLU A 59 3.33 -5.58 -7.24
CA GLU A 59 3.68 -6.01 -5.90
C GLU A 59 2.45 -6.06 -4.98
N ILE A 60 2.40 -7.09 -4.14
CA ILE A 60 1.54 -7.16 -2.96
C ILE A 60 2.44 -7.22 -1.74
N SER A 61 2.22 -6.36 -0.76
CA SER A 61 2.97 -6.38 0.50
C SER A 61 2.07 -6.22 1.70
N GLY A 62 2.51 -6.76 2.84
CA GLY A 62 1.81 -6.64 4.10
C GLY A 62 2.69 -7.02 5.27
N GLY A 63 2.38 -6.46 6.43
CA GLY A 63 3.18 -6.71 7.61
C GLY A 63 2.85 -5.77 8.77
N PHE A 64 3.87 -5.49 9.56
CA PHE A 64 3.75 -4.64 10.73
C PHE A 64 3.95 -3.17 10.37
N ASN A 65 3.10 -2.32 10.92
CA ASN A 65 3.19 -0.87 10.88
C ASN A 65 3.47 -0.35 12.29
N TYR A 66 4.50 0.49 12.44
CA TYR A 66 4.87 1.10 13.70
C TYR A 66 4.79 2.63 13.58
N LEU A 67 3.86 3.24 14.32
CA LEU A 67 3.70 4.69 14.38
C LEU A 67 4.72 5.31 15.33
N ILE A 68 5.32 6.43 14.92
CA ILE A 68 6.35 7.14 15.67
C ILE A 68 5.77 8.44 16.22
N GLY A 69 6.02 8.72 17.50
CA GLY A 69 5.58 9.96 18.16
C GLY A 69 4.10 9.98 18.50
N VAL A 70 3.48 8.81 18.71
CA VAL A 70 2.05 8.70 19.06
C VAL A 70 1.78 9.02 20.54
N PRO A 71 0.58 9.55 20.85
CA PRO A 71 0.17 9.72 22.24
C PRO A 71 0.06 8.34 22.95
N GLY A 72 0.28 8.32 24.28
CA GLY A 72 0.39 7.09 25.06
C GLY A 72 -0.80 6.14 25.01
N HIS A 73 -1.97 6.60 24.55
CA HIS A 73 -3.19 5.80 24.45
C HIS A 73 -3.41 5.16 23.08
N LEU A 74 -2.64 5.55 22.07
CA LEU A 74 -2.63 4.90 20.75
C LEU A 74 -1.52 3.85 20.74
N LYS A 75 -1.86 2.60 20.39
CA LYS A 75 -0.84 1.56 20.23
C LYS A 75 0.03 1.90 19.03
N PRO A 76 1.35 2.01 19.20
CA PRO A 76 2.23 2.31 18.10
C PRO A 76 2.25 1.18 17.05
N SER A 77 2.09 -0.07 17.48
CA SER A 77 2.11 -1.23 16.57
C SER A 77 0.74 -1.49 15.94
N GLY A 78 0.74 -1.71 14.66
CA GLY A 78 -0.42 -2.06 13.87
C GLY A 78 -0.03 -2.97 12.71
N TRP A 79 -0.84 -3.00 11.67
CA TRP A 79 -0.55 -3.71 10.44
C TRP A 79 -0.76 -2.80 9.23
N TYR A 80 -0.13 -3.16 8.12
CA TYR A 80 -0.34 -2.51 6.83
C TYR A 80 -0.56 -3.55 5.73
N GLY A 81 -1.16 -3.10 4.64
CA GLY A 81 -1.26 -3.85 3.41
C GLY A 81 -1.26 -2.90 2.23
N ASP A 82 -0.41 -3.17 1.25
CA ASP A 82 -0.25 -2.39 0.04
C ASP A 82 -0.36 -3.28 -1.19
N LEU A 83 -0.93 -2.72 -2.26
CA LEU A 83 -1.05 -3.33 -3.56
C LEU A 83 -0.57 -2.35 -4.62
N SER A 84 0.44 -2.72 -5.39
CA SER A 84 0.93 -1.99 -6.56
C SER A 84 0.47 -2.68 -7.84
N ILE A 85 -0.20 -1.91 -8.71
CA ILE A 85 -0.77 -2.40 -9.98
C ILE A 85 -0.36 -1.50 -11.14
N ILE A 86 -0.45 -2.03 -12.36
CA ILE A 86 -0.22 -1.31 -13.62
C ILE A 86 1.12 -0.58 -13.58
N ALA A 87 2.20 -1.34 -13.34
CA ALA A 87 3.53 -0.77 -13.33
C ALA A 87 4.14 -0.75 -14.73
N LEU A 88 4.61 0.43 -15.11
CA LEU A 88 5.47 0.61 -16.27
C LEU A 88 6.91 0.35 -15.85
N ARG A 89 7.56 -0.62 -16.48
CA ARG A 89 8.96 -0.95 -16.23
C ARG A 89 9.81 -0.62 -17.45
N TYR A 90 10.91 0.07 -17.21
CA TYR A 90 11.90 0.42 -18.21
C TYR A 90 13.24 -0.24 -17.89
N ARG A 91 13.76 -1.03 -18.82
CA ARG A 91 15.08 -1.65 -18.75
C ARG A 91 15.99 -1.00 -19.76
N PRO A 92 16.89 -0.07 -19.33
CA PRO A 92 17.80 0.61 -20.25
C PRO A 92 18.85 -0.33 -20.85
N TRP A 93 19.23 -1.36 -20.09
CA TRP A 93 20.25 -2.34 -20.48
C TRP A 93 19.83 -3.75 -20.04
N ARG A 94 20.52 -4.78 -20.57
CA ARG A 94 20.30 -6.18 -20.16
C ARG A 94 20.98 -6.56 -18.83
N ASP A 95 21.55 -5.62 -18.13
CA ASP A 95 22.36 -5.83 -16.91
C ASP A 95 21.55 -5.96 -15.61
N GLY A 96 20.24 -6.12 -15.70
CA GLY A 96 19.37 -6.27 -14.56
C GLY A 96 18.90 -4.94 -13.91
N ASN A 97 19.18 -3.79 -14.52
CA ASN A 97 18.65 -2.50 -14.06
C ASN A 97 17.22 -2.29 -14.56
N VAL A 98 16.28 -1.98 -13.67
CA VAL A 98 14.87 -1.74 -13.98
C VAL A 98 14.40 -0.49 -13.27
N PHE A 99 13.89 0.49 -14.01
CA PHE A 99 13.11 1.59 -13.46
C PHE A 99 11.63 1.20 -13.51
N SER A 100 10.91 1.45 -12.42
CA SER A 100 9.49 1.09 -12.30
C SER A 100 8.68 2.27 -11.82
N ALA A 101 7.48 2.44 -12.40
CA ALA A 101 6.47 3.37 -11.94
C ALA A 101 5.10 2.69 -12.00
N GLY A 102 4.44 2.50 -10.88
CA GLY A 102 3.14 1.81 -10.77
C GLY A 102 2.16 2.55 -9.89
N LEU A 103 0.87 2.25 -10.04
CA LEU A 103 -0.18 2.72 -9.15
C LEU A 103 -0.15 1.89 -7.86
N LEU A 104 -0.19 2.54 -6.71
CA LEU A 104 -0.19 1.92 -5.39
C LEU A 104 -1.44 2.32 -4.62
N GLY A 105 -2.08 1.35 -4.00
CA GLY A 105 -3.10 1.57 -2.98
C GLY A 105 -2.75 0.82 -1.71
N GLY A 106 -3.01 1.43 -0.55
CA GLY A 106 -2.64 0.79 0.70
C GLY A 106 -3.46 1.25 1.90
N VAL A 107 -3.30 0.53 2.98
CA VAL A 107 -3.95 0.79 4.26
C VAL A 107 -3.00 0.50 5.43
N ASN A 108 -2.97 1.42 6.38
CA ASN A 108 -2.34 1.24 7.68
C ASN A 108 -3.43 1.19 8.76
N VAL A 109 -3.35 0.25 9.67
CA VAL A 109 -4.35 0.08 10.73
C VAL A 109 -3.67 -0.05 12.09
N ASN A 110 -4.03 0.85 13.00
CA ASN A 110 -3.58 0.86 14.39
C ASN A 110 -4.80 0.88 15.33
N ARG A 111 -4.61 0.54 16.59
CA ARG A 111 -5.68 0.46 17.59
C ARG A 111 -5.35 1.30 18.80
N LEU A 112 -6.39 1.84 19.45
CA LEU A 112 -6.23 2.39 20.79
C LEU A 112 -5.99 1.29 21.82
N GLN A 113 -5.43 1.68 22.94
CA GLN A 113 -5.37 0.83 24.12
C GLN A 113 -6.80 0.58 24.65
N LYS A 114 -6.96 -0.53 25.37
CA LYS A 114 -8.24 -0.86 26.03
C LYS A 114 -8.61 0.25 27.01
N GLY A 115 -9.88 0.64 27.03
CA GLY A 115 -10.39 1.70 27.90
C GLY A 115 -10.38 3.10 27.26
N TYR A 116 -9.95 3.21 26.00
CA TYR A 116 -9.97 4.47 25.26
C TYR A 116 -10.76 4.34 23.96
N SER A 117 -11.38 5.44 23.55
CA SER A 117 -12.16 5.58 22.32
C SER A 117 -11.90 6.93 21.67
N PHE A 118 -12.34 7.09 20.43
CA PHE A 118 -12.31 8.39 19.74
C PHE A 118 -13.58 9.17 20.06
N GLY A 119 -13.41 10.42 20.50
CA GLY A 119 -14.48 11.40 20.64
C GLY A 119 -15.00 11.88 19.28
N ASP A 120 -16.05 12.69 19.28
CA ASP A 120 -16.68 13.22 18.07
C ASP A 120 -15.80 14.22 17.33
N ASP A 121 -14.86 14.83 18.03
CA ASP A 121 -13.84 15.74 17.51
C ASP A 121 -12.56 15.01 17.09
N GLY A 122 -12.52 13.68 17.19
CA GLY A 122 -11.33 12.87 16.91
C GLY A 122 -10.32 12.81 18.06
N SER A 123 -10.60 13.45 19.19
CA SER A 123 -9.77 13.34 20.39
C SER A 123 -9.80 11.92 20.97
N ILE A 124 -8.77 11.57 21.74
CA ILE A 124 -8.75 10.30 22.47
C ILE A 124 -9.34 10.55 23.86
N VAL A 125 -10.43 9.86 24.16
CA VAL A 125 -11.17 9.98 25.41
C VAL A 125 -11.31 8.62 26.10
N SER A 126 -11.64 8.60 27.37
CA SER A 126 -12.00 7.36 28.06
C SER A 126 -13.24 6.74 27.43
N THR A 127 -13.24 5.43 27.24
CA THR A 127 -14.40 4.71 26.71
C THR A 127 -15.62 4.90 27.62
N PRO A 128 -16.79 5.27 27.09
CA PRO A 128 -18.01 5.36 27.88
C PRO A 128 -18.31 4.08 28.64
N ALA A 129 -18.69 4.19 29.91
CA ALA A 129 -18.93 3.04 30.80
C ALA A 129 -20.00 2.06 30.29
N MET A 130 -20.93 2.55 29.45
CA MET A 130 -21.99 1.75 28.82
C MET A 130 -21.54 0.93 27.62
N TRP A 131 -20.29 1.12 27.13
CA TRP A 131 -19.78 0.41 25.99
C TRP A 131 -19.04 -0.86 26.41
N ASP A 132 -19.62 -2.00 26.07
CA ASP A 132 -18.99 -3.30 26.25
C ASP A 132 -18.14 -3.65 25.03
N ASN A 133 -17.04 -4.38 25.25
CA ASN A 133 -16.16 -4.88 24.17
C ASN A 133 -15.66 -3.80 23.19
N ALA A 134 -15.49 -2.57 23.68
CA ALA A 134 -15.09 -1.47 22.84
C ALA A 134 -13.73 -1.68 22.19
N LYS A 135 -13.65 -1.42 20.87
CA LYS A 135 -12.43 -1.43 20.06
C LYS A 135 -12.38 -0.16 19.23
N SER A 136 -11.32 0.60 19.35
CA SER A 136 -11.14 1.82 18.58
C SER A 136 -9.98 1.65 17.62
N ILE A 137 -10.24 1.95 16.35
CA ILE A 137 -9.36 1.68 15.22
C ILE A 137 -9.04 3.00 14.53
N TYR A 138 -7.75 3.28 14.40
CA TYR A 138 -7.19 4.31 13.55
C TYR A 138 -6.77 3.66 12.25
N SER A 139 -7.27 4.13 11.11
CA SER A 139 -6.83 3.66 9.81
C SER A 139 -6.44 4.83 8.91
N ASP A 140 -5.36 4.63 8.17
CA ASP A 140 -4.83 5.55 7.19
C ASP A 140 -4.81 4.84 5.84
N ASN A 141 -5.66 5.28 4.91
CA ASN A 141 -5.77 4.72 3.57
C ASN A 141 -5.07 5.66 2.59
N HIS A 142 -4.36 5.12 1.62
CA HIS A 142 -3.63 5.94 0.65
C HIS A 142 -3.68 5.34 -0.76
N VAL A 143 -3.59 6.22 -1.74
CA VAL A 143 -3.45 5.89 -3.16
C VAL A 143 -2.38 6.80 -3.73
N GLY A 144 -1.46 6.24 -4.51
CA GLY A 144 -0.34 7.00 -5.05
C GLY A 144 0.39 6.31 -6.17
N LEU A 145 1.62 6.76 -6.40
CA LEU A 145 2.54 6.18 -7.36
C LEU A 145 3.72 5.56 -6.61
N GLN A 146 4.07 4.34 -6.95
CA GLN A 146 5.31 3.71 -6.50
C GLN A 146 6.34 3.86 -7.62
N ILE A 147 7.30 4.76 -7.44
CA ILE A 147 8.34 5.08 -8.42
C ILE A 147 9.67 4.65 -7.86
N GLY A 148 10.44 3.87 -8.61
CA GLY A 148 11.72 3.43 -8.09
C GLY A 148 12.60 2.67 -9.06
N TYR A 149 13.63 2.12 -8.48
CA TYR A 149 14.67 1.38 -9.14
C TYR A 149 14.79 -0.01 -8.53
N ILE A 150 14.94 -1.00 -9.40
CA ILE A 150 15.13 -2.40 -9.05
C ILE A 150 16.41 -2.88 -9.74
N ARG A 151 17.26 -3.55 -8.99
CA ARG A 151 18.39 -4.29 -9.50
C ARG A 151 18.08 -5.77 -9.44
N GLU A 152 18.16 -6.46 -10.58
CA GLU A 152 18.00 -7.90 -10.72
C GLU A 152 19.40 -8.53 -10.87
N PHE A 153 19.69 -9.57 -10.08
CA PHE A 153 20.96 -10.30 -10.12
C PHE A 153 20.70 -11.80 -9.86
N GLY A 154 20.58 -12.54 -10.95
CA GLY A 154 20.12 -13.93 -10.92
C GLY A 154 18.68 -14.01 -10.42
N ASP A 155 18.43 -14.86 -9.42
CA ASP A 155 17.11 -15.03 -8.80
C ASP A 155 16.79 -13.96 -7.76
N TRP A 156 17.71 -13.05 -7.48
CA TRP A 156 17.55 -11.99 -6.50
C TRP A 156 17.15 -10.69 -7.16
N LYS A 157 16.31 -9.92 -6.46
CA LYS A 157 15.95 -8.54 -6.80
C LYS A 157 16.15 -7.68 -5.56
N ALA A 158 16.72 -6.50 -5.71
CA ALA A 158 16.75 -5.48 -4.66
C ALA A 158 16.23 -4.17 -5.24
N GLY A 159 15.45 -3.40 -4.47
CA GLY A 159 14.86 -2.18 -4.98
C GLY A 159 14.61 -1.13 -3.92
N ALA A 160 14.53 0.12 -4.39
CA ALA A 160 14.19 1.28 -3.58
C ALA A 160 13.16 2.15 -4.33
N PHE A 161 12.18 2.67 -3.60
CA PHE A 161 11.03 3.38 -4.15
C PHE A 161 10.72 4.63 -3.35
N VAL A 162 10.22 5.63 -4.06
CA VAL A 162 9.55 6.81 -3.50
C VAL A 162 8.07 6.68 -3.83
N ILE A 163 7.22 6.99 -2.87
CA ILE A 163 5.77 6.79 -2.96
C ILE A 163 5.07 8.13 -2.65
N PRO A 164 4.95 9.04 -3.63
CA PRO A 164 4.03 10.16 -3.52
C PRO A 164 2.61 9.64 -3.55
N ALA A 165 1.82 9.92 -2.53
CA ALA A 165 0.48 9.40 -2.37
C ALA A 165 -0.46 10.44 -1.76
N PHE A 166 -1.76 10.26 -1.99
CA PHE A 166 -2.83 10.94 -1.27
C PHE A 166 -3.52 9.95 -0.36
N GLY A 167 -3.87 10.39 0.84
CA GLY A 167 -4.48 9.51 1.82
C GLY A 167 -5.58 10.16 2.62
N THR A 168 -6.40 9.33 3.23
CA THR A 168 -7.48 9.73 4.15
C THR A 168 -7.37 8.95 5.44
N THR A 169 -7.63 9.62 6.55
CA THR A 169 -7.64 9.01 7.86
C THR A 169 -9.09 8.68 8.26
N SER A 170 -9.31 7.54 8.86
CA SER A 170 -10.61 7.12 9.36
C SER A 170 -10.47 6.64 10.80
N LEU A 171 -11.33 7.15 11.67
CA LEU A 171 -11.47 6.73 13.05
C LEU A 171 -12.74 5.89 13.19
N ARG A 172 -12.64 4.78 13.91
CA ARG A 172 -13.77 3.88 14.08
C ARG A 172 -13.81 3.35 15.51
N ASN A 173 -14.96 3.50 16.16
CA ASN A 173 -15.26 2.85 17.41
C ASN A 173 -16.25 1.70 17.13
N GLU A 174 -15.92 0.50 17.54
CA GLU A 174 -16.78 -0.68 17.59
C GLU A 174 -17.09 -0.96 19.06
N TYR A 175 -18.35 -1.13 19.41
CA TYR A 175 -18.79 -1.35 20.78
C TYR A 175 -20.09 -2.15 20.82
N SER A 176 -20.48 -2.64 21.99
CA SER A 176 -21.82 -3.15 22.26
C SER A 176 -22.42 -2.41 23.46
N ILE A 177 -23.74 -2.24 23.44
CA ILE A 177 -24.53 -1.71 24.53
C ILE A 177 -25.62 -2.73 24.80
N GLN A 178 -25.65 -3.33 26.01
CA GLN A 178 -26.63 -4.37 26.37
C GLN A 178 -26.74 -5.50 25.32
N GLY A 179 -25.61 -5.92 24.74
CA GLY A 179 -25.56 -6.98 23.74
C GLY A 179 -25.86 -6.53 22.30
N ILE A 180 -26.26 -5.29 22.07
CA ILE A 180 -26.48 -4.73 20.74
C ILE A 180 -25.19 -4.12 20.22
N SER A 181 -24.69 -4.60 19.09
CA SER A 181 -23.47 -4.08 18.46
C SER A 181 -23.70 -2.72 17.83
N GLY A 182 -22.82 -1.78 18.09
CA GLY A 182 -22.77 -0.46 17.48
C GLY A 182 -21.45 -0.18 16.81
N ILE A 183 -21.47 0.61 15.76
CA ILE A 183 -20.28 1.12 15.07
C ILE A 183 -20.44 2.62 14.89
N LYS A 184 -19.55 3.38 15.53
CA LYS A 184 -19.40 4.81 15.30
C LYS A 184 -18.16 5.05 14.44
N ARG A 185 -18.34 5.65 13.29
CA ARG A 185 -17.27 5.90 12.33
C ARG A 185 -17.21 7.39 12.00
N GLN A 186 -16.00 7.90 11.95
CA GLN A 186 -15.68 9.25 11.52
C GLN A 186 -14.67 9.15 10.38
N ASP A 187 -15.09 9.54 9.20
CA ASP A 187 -14.25 9.54 8.00
C ASP A 187 -13.82 10.97 7.67
N ASN A 188 -12.61 11.09 7.13
CA ASN A 188 -12.09 12.36 6.59
C ASN A 188 -11.98 13.51 7.61
N LEU A 189 -11.76 13.19 8.88
CA LEU A 189 -11.51 14.21 9.90
C LEU A 189 -10.25 15.06 9.61
N ASN A 190 -9.41 14.57 8.71
CA ASN A 190 -8.22 15.26 8.30
C ASN A 190 -8.40 15.85 6.90
N THR A 191 -8.93 17.06 6.84
CA THR A 191 -9.15 17.81 5.59
C THR A 191 -7.86 18.39 5.01
N ASN A 192 -6.74 18.31 5.73
CA ASN A 192 -5.52 18.94 5.31
C ASN A 192 -4.59 17.98 4.57
N ASN A 193 -4.50 18.27 3.29
CA ASN A 193 -3.47 17.77 2.39
C ASN A 193 -3.22 16.27 2.53
N GLY A 194 -4.15 15.49 2.10
CA GLY A 194 -3.98 14.04 2.01
C GLY A 194 -2.68 13.59 1.34
N PHE A 195 -1.74 14.52 1.04
CA PHE A 195 -0.45 14.22 0.44
C PHE A 195 0.50 13.58 1.45
N ARG A 196 1.12 12.50 1.01
CA ARG A 196 2.13 11.75 1.75
C ARG A 196 3.31 11.46 0.84
N LEU A 197 4.48 11.34 1.44
CA LEU A 197 5.67 10.89 0.74
C LEU A 197 6.23 9.68 1.49
N GLY A 198 6.08 8.49 0.90
CA GLY A 198 6.63 7.26 1.45
C GLY A 198 7.96 6.92 0.79
N PHE A 199 8.77 6.15 1.51
CA PHE A 199 9.99 5.52 1.02
C PHE A 199 9.91 4.03 1.32
N LYS A 200 10.29 3.20 0.38
CA LYS A 200 10.28 1.75 0.54
C LYS A 200 11.55 1.15 -0.05
N ALA A 201 12.13 0.20 0.64
CA ALA A 201 13.21 -0.64 0.11
C ALA A 201 12.86 -2.11 0.35
N GLY A 202 13.34 -2.99 -0.52
CA GLY A 202 13.08 -4.42 -0.38
C GLY A 202 14.12 -5.28 -1.09
N VAL A 203 14.15 -6.53 -0.68
CA VAL A 203 14.96 -7.58 -1.29
C VAL A 203 14.05 -8.78 -1.50
N TRP A 204 14.08 -9.34 -2.71
CA TRP A 204 13.28 -10.49 -3.10
C TRP A 204 14.17 -11.59 -3.65
N TYR A 205 13.85 -12.82 -3.29
CA TYR A 205 14.37 -14.03 -3.94
C TYR A 205 13.26 -14.56 -4.84
N GLN A 206 13.51 -14.62 -6.14
CA GLN A 206 12.49 -14.81 -7.16
C GLN A 206 11.39 -13.73 -7.01
N ASP A 207 10.22 -14.09 -6.49
CA ASP A 207 9.10 -13.18 -6.34
C ASP A 207 8.76 -12.86 -4.87
N ILE A 208 9.30 -13.62 -3.90
CA ILE A 208 8.99 -13.46 -2.47
C ILE A 208 10.15 -12.75 -1.78
N GLY A 209 9.83 -11.75 -0.97
CA GLY A 209 10.85 -10.98 -0.27
C GLY A 209 10.37 -10.27 0.97
N VAL A 210 11.26 -9.47 1.51
CA VAL A 210 11.02 -8.61 2.66
C VAL A 210 11.18 -7.16 2.25
N SER A 211 10.37 -6.29 2.84
CA SER A 211 10.43 -4.86 2.59
C SER A 211 10.37 -4.07 3.88
N ILE A 212 11.00 -2.91 3.85
CA ILE A 212 10.93 -1.88 4.88
C ILE A 212 10.43 -0.60 4.23
N GLY A 213 9.48 0.07 4.89
CA GLY A 213 8.93 1.35 4.43
C GLY A 213 9.01 2.39 5.53
N TYR A 214 9.15 3.64 5.14
CA TYR A 214 9.06 4.79 6.03
C TYR A 214 8.17 5.86 5.41
N ASN A 215 7.12 6.27 6.13
CA ASN A 215 6.18 7.29 5.71
C ASN A 215 6.28 8.49 6.66
N PRO A 216 7.10 9.49 6.36
CA PRO A 216 7.18 10.72 7.13
C PRO A 216 5.93 11.57 6.94
N VAL A 217 5.54 12.29 7.98
CA VAL A 217 4.53 13.34 7.89
C VAL A 217 5.17 14.56 7.25
N ILE A 218 4.62 14.98 6.12
CA ILE A 218 5.05 16.19 5.43
C ILE A 218 4.00 17.28 5.63
N GLY A 219 4.41 18.41 6.18
CA GLY A 219 3.56 19.55 6.42
C GLY A 219 3.00 19.64 7.85
N LYS A 220 2.27 20.73 8.11
CA LYS A 220 1.62 20.94 9.41
C LYS A 220 0.36 20.08 9.52
N ASN A 221 0.28 19.37 10.61
CA ASN A 221 -0.90 18.60 10.99
C ASN A 221 -1.97 19.56 11.50
N SER A 222 -2.84 20.03 10.62
CA SER A 222 -3.88 21.00 10.94
C SER A 222 -5.29 20.40 11.01
N GLY A 223 -5.39 19.06 10.87
CA GLY A 223 -6.65 18.33 11.01
C GLY A 223 -6.96 17.96 12.45
N GLN A 224 -8.22 17.62 12.71
CA GLN A 224 -8.66 17.13 14.02
C GLN A 224 -8.02 15.79 14.38
N VAL A 225 -7.65 14.99 13.39
CA VAL A 225 -6.95 13.72 13.58
C VAL A 225 -5.50 13.86 13.15
N PRO A 226 -4.56 13.68 14.07
CA PRO A 226 -3.15 13.75 13.74
C PRO A 226 -2.73 12.59 12.83
N ILE A 227 -1.86 12.89 11.89
CA ILE A 227 -1.15 11.92 11.07
C ILE A 227 0.20 11.65 11.75
N TYR A 228 0.64 10.42 11.78
CA TYR A 228 1.89 10.02 12.41
C TYR A 228 2.89 9.50 11.39
N ASN A 229 4.18 9.75 11.65
CA ASN A 229 5.23 9.03 10.94
C ASN A 229 5.07 7.55 11.17
N SER A 230 5.32 6.73 10.14
CA SER A 230 5.23 5.29 10.31
C SER A 230 6.43 4.57 9.69
N LEU A 231 6.83 3.50 10.37
CA LEU A 231 7.78 2.51 9.89
C LEU A 231 7.02 1.23 9.58
N GLN A 232 7.23 0.68 8.41
CA GLN A 232 6.61 -0.56 7.94
C GLN A 232 7.68 -1.63 7.74
N ILE A 233 7.40 -2.85 8.18
CA ILE A 233 8.27 -4.02 7.94
C ILE A 233 7.36 -5.18 7.59
N GLY A 234 7.60 -5.82 6.45
CA GLY A 234 6.73 -6.89 6.03
C GLY A 234 7.28 -7.78 4.93
N VAL A 235 6.43 -8.70 4.52
CA VAL A 235 6.67 -9.62 3.42
C VAL A 235 5.99 -9.05 2.18
N SER A 236 6.61 -9.24 1.04
CA SER A 236 6.03 -8.84 -0.24
C SER A 236 6.25 -9.91 -1.32
N VAL A 237 5.29 -9.97 -2.24
CA VAL A 237 5.40 -10.74 -3.47
C VAL A 237 5.46 -9.74 -4.61
N ARG A 238 6.53 -9.81 -5.42
CA ARG A 238 6.79 -8.91 -6.54
C ARG A 238 6.95 -9.71 -7.83
N TYR A 239 6.08 -9.46 -8.77
CA TYR A 239 6.04 -10.12 -10.08
C TYR A 239 6.93 -9.48 -11.13
#